data_19c566877ec2955d8bc54186e0fe8cc0
#
_entry.id   19c566877ec2955d8bc54186e0fe8cc0
#
_cell.length_a   1.000
_cell.length_b   1.000
_cell.length_c   1.000
_cell.angle_alpha   90.00
_cell.angle_beta   90.00
_cell.angle_gamma   90.00
#
_symmetry.space_group_name_H-M   'P 1'
#
loop_
_entity.id
_entity.type
_entity.pdbx_description
1 polymer ?
#
loop_
_entity_poly.entity_id
_entity_poly.type
_entity_poly.pdbx_seq_one_letter_code
_entity_poly.pdbx_strand_id
1 'polypeptide(L)'
;IGNGWRGDQLLNSLGFVSSKYVEDNTINGKYTKRLQDLLDEEDLYVDFAGVCDTFDAHAKRGYEISLNKVRRGGDKREHRPAKVFPTYREMIASDEIDAVIIATPDHTHARIAIDAAKAGKHVYLEKPMTHTIEEALELREVIKSTGVIFQLGHENRQQMSFKIANELYRKGALGVVSLVQTYTNKNDLNGAWIRTREFDHLGNPDT
;
A
#
# COMPACT_ATOMS: atom_id res chain seq x y z
N ILE A 1 4.59 -4.59 -4.92
CA ILE A 1 5.39 -5.67 -4.35
C ILE A 1 4.81 -6.02 -2.98
N GLY A 2 4.40 -7.27 -2.78
CA GLY A 2 3.64 -7.68 -1.60
C GLY A 2 2.16 -7.30 -1.73
N ASN A 3 1.34 -8.19 -2.33
CA ASN A 3 -0.08 -7.95 -2.54
C ASN A 3 -0.96 -8.73 -1.53
N GLY A 4 -0.50 -8.79 -0.29
CA GLY A 4 -1.29 -9.25 0.84
C GLY A 4 -2.39 -8.25 1.20
N TRP A 5 -3.01 -8.41 2.36
CA TRP A 5 -4.10 -7.55 2.82
C TRP A 5 -3.78 -6.04 2.76
N ARG A 6 -2.53 -5.65 3.10
CA ARG A 6 -2.13 -4.24 3.04
C ARG A 6 -1.93 -3.75 1.61
N GLY A 7 -1.36 -4.58 0.75
CA GLY A 7 -1.23 -4.27 -0.68
C GLY A 7 -2.58 -3.98 -1.32
N ASP A 8 -3.60 -4.80 -1.04
CA ASP A 8 -4.97 -4.60 -1.53
C ASP A 8 -5.56 -3.27 -1.05
N GLN A 9 -5.35 -2.89 0.21
CA GLN A 9 -5.82 -1.60 0.71
C GLN A 9 -5.17 -0.42 -0.02
N LEU A 10 -3.88 -0.51 -0.32
CA LEU A 10 -3.16 0.52 -1.06
C LEU A 10 -3.63 0.59 -2.52
N LEU A 11 -3.89 -0.54 -3.17
CA LEU A 11 -4.50 -0.57 -4.50
C LEU A 11 -5.89 0.07 -4.50
N ASN A 12 -6.72 -0.22 -3.48
CA ASN A 12 -8.01 0.43 -3.33
C ASN A 12 -7.86 1.96 -3.19
N SER A 13 -6.87 2.43 -2.43
CA SER A 13 -6.60 3.87 -2.30
C SER A 13 -6.20 4.54 -3.62
N LEU A 14 -5.60 3.78 -4.54
CA LEU A 14 -5.31 4.22 -5.90
C LEU A 14 -6.52 4.09 -6.85
N GLY A 15 -7.62 3.52 -6.37
CA GLY A 15 -8.84 3.33 -7.15
C GLY A 15 -8.92 2.01 -7.92
N PHE A 16 -8.01 1.05 -7.65
CA PHE A 16 -8.08 -0.30 -8.19
C PHE A 16 -8.75 -1.23 -7.18
N VAL A 17 -9.91 -1.77 -7.52
CA VAL A 17 -10.72 -2.60 -6.61
C VAL A 17 -10.89 -4.01 -7.15
N SER A 18 -10.98 -5.00 -6.25
CA SER A 18 -11.30 -6.37 -6.64
C SER A 18 -12.77 -6.51 -7.03
N SER A 19 -13.07 -7.51 -7.88
CA SER A 19 -14.46 -7.84 -8.22
C SER A 19 -15.29 -8.14 -6.95
N LYS A 20 -14.69 -8.85 -5.99
CA LYS A 20 -15.34 -9.11 -4.70
C LYS A 20 -15.65 -7.81 -3.94
N TYR A 21 -14.74 -6.83 -3.92
CA TYR A 21 -15.01 -5.55 -3.28
C TYR A 21 -16.19 -4.83 -3.94
N VAL A 22 -16.29 -4.91 -5.28
CA VAL A 22 -17.43 -4.33 -6.02
C VAL A 22 -18.71 -5.05 -5.67
N GLU A 23 -18.72 -6.39 -5.65
CA GLU A 23 -19.87 -7.21 -5.26
C GLU A 23 -20.34 -6.87 -3.84
N ASP A 24 -19.43 -6.89 -2.86
CA ASP A 24 -19.72 -6.58 -1.46
C ASP A 24 -20.24 -5.15 -1.25
N ASN A 25 -19.95 -4.24 -2.17
CA ASN A 25 -20.37 -2.84 -2.15
C ASN A 25 -21.42 -2.51 -3.25
N THR A 26 -22.15 -3.52 -3.72
CA THR A 26 -23.26 -3.34 -4.68
C THR A 26 -24.54 -3.91 -4.07
N ILE A 27 -25.57 -3.08 -3.91
CA ILE A 27 -26.87 -3.46 -3.36
C ILE A 27 -27.96 -3.15 -4.41
N ASN A 28 -28.75 -4.14 -4.77
CA ASN A 28 -29.84 -4.02 -5.77
C ASN A 28 -29.34 -3.39 -7.10
N GLY A 29 -28.12 -3.77 -7.54
CA GLY A 29 -27.50 -3.27 -8.77
C GLY A 29 -26.98 -1.82 -8.71
N LYS A 30 -26.93 -1.24 -7.51
CA LYS A 30 -26.39 0.11 -7.30
C LYS A 30 -25.19 0.06 -6.35
N TYR A 31 -24.17 0.87 -6.66
CA TYR A 31 -23.00 1.02 -5.79
C TYR A 31 -23.41 1.67 -4.46
N THR A 32 -22.83 1.15 -3.37
CA THR A 32 -22.94 1.80 -2.06
C THR A 32 -22.21 3.15 -2.09
N LYS A 33 -22.59 4.04 -1.17
CA LYS A 33 -21.91 5.32 -1.02
C LYS A 33 -20.39 5.16 -0.87
N ARG A 34 -19.94 4.13 -0.17
CA ARG A 34 -18.52 3.83 0.04
C ARG A 34 -17.78 3.57 -1.28
N LEU A 35 -18.34 2.75 -2.15
CA LEU A 35 -17.72 2.48 -3.46
C LEU A 35 -17.82 3.71 -4.36
N GLN A 36 -18.94 4.42 -4.34
CA GLN A 36 -19.11 5.64 -5.13
C GLN A 36 -18.10 6.70 -4.71
N ASP A 37 -17.98 7.01 -3.41
CA ASP A 37 -17.01 7.98 -2.90
C ASP A 37 -15.57 7.63 -3.33
N LEU A 38 -15.20 6.33 -3.32
CA LEU A 38 -13.90 5.87 -3.76
C LEU A 38 -13.66 6.10 -5.26
N LEU A 39 -14.67 5.88 -6.10
CA LEU A 39 -14.58 6.06 -7.55
C LEU A 39 -14.60 7.53 -7.96
N ASP A 40 -15.27 8.37 -7.17
CA ASP A 40 -15.40 9.82 -7.40
C ASP A 40 -14.20 10.64 -6.92
N GLU A 41 -13.24 10.02 -6.17
CA GLU A 41 -12.01 10.70 -5.80
C GLU A 41 -11.19 11.10 -7.04
N GLU A 42 -10.25 12.03 -6.85
CA GLU A 42 -9.37 12.52 -7.91
C GLU A 42 -8.62 11.37 -8.59
N ASP A 43 -8.68 11.32 -9.92
CA ASP A 43 -7.89 10.38 -10.71
C ASP A 43 -6.41 10.80 -10.69
N LEU A 44 -5.57 9.94 -10.12
CA LEU A 44 -4.14 10.20 -10.01
C LEU A 44 -3.35 9.88 -11.29
N TYR A 45 -4.03 9.45 -12.34
CA TYR A 45 -3.44 9.06 -13.64
C TYR A 45 -2.33 8.00 -13.52
N VAL A 46 -2.49 7.06 -12.59
CA VAL A 46 -1.59 5.92 -12.42
C VAL A 46 -2.15 4.68 -13.09
N ASP A 47 -1.28 3.86 -13.67
CA ASP A 47 -1.62 2.56 -14.21
C ASP A 47 -1.05 1.45 -13.30
N PHE A 48 -1.82 0.39 -13.11
CA PHE A 48 -1.38 -0.78 -12.37
C PHE A 48 -0.64 -1.72 -13.32
N ALA A 49 0.64 -1.43 -13.59
CA ALA A 49 1.43 -2.11 -14.62
C ALA A 49 1.97 -3.48 -14.18
N GLY A 50 2.14 -3.73 -12.87
CA GLY A 50 2.75 -4.97 -12.43
C GLY A 50 2.45 -5.38 -11.01
N VAL A 51 2.46 -6.69 -10.75
CA VAL A 51 2.34 -7.30 -9.43
C VAL A 51 3.47 -8.30 -9.21
N CYS A 52 4.00 -8.32 -7.98
CA CYS A 52 4.99 -9.30 -7.53
C CYS A 52 4.67 -9.68 -6.08
N ASP A 53 4.53 -10.98 -5.83
CA ASP A 53 4.37 -11.55 -4.50
C ASP A 53 5.00 -12.94 -4.50
N THR A 54 5.56 -13.36 -3.36
CA THR A 54 6.11 -14.71 -3.19
C THR A 54 5.03 -15.75 -2.95
N PHE A 55 3.86 -15.32 -2.51
CA PHE A 55 2.69 -16.16 -2.32
C PHE A 55 1.78 -16.04 -3.56
N ASP A 56 1.61 -17.14 -4.28
CA ASP A 56 0.96 -17.15 -5.60
C ASP A 56 -0.50 -16.69 -5.58
N ALA A 57 -1.23 -17.00 -4.49
CA ALA A 57 -2.60 -16.52 -4.32
C ALA A 57 -2.67 -14.99 -4.26
N HIS A 58 -1.69 -14.34 -3.63
CA HIS A 58 -1.60 -12.88 -3.59
C HIS A 58 -1.24 -12.29 -4.96
N ALA A 59 -0.28 -12.89 -5.67
CA ALA A 59 0.08 -12.49 -7.02
C ALA A 59 -1.11 -12.61 -7.97
N LYS A 60 -1.83 -13.74 -7.92
CA LYS A 60 -3.04 -13.98 -8.69
C LYS A 60 -4.12 -12.96 -8.39
N ARG A 61 -4.39 -12.69 -7.11
CA ARG A 61 -5.38 -11.67 -6.69
C ARG A 61 -5.03 -10.29 -7.24
N GLY A 62 -3.75 -9.87 -7.17
CA GLY A 62 -3.31 -8.61 -7.74
C GLY A 62 -3.52 -8.55 -9.25
N TYR A 63 -3.23 -9.62 -9.96
CA TYR A 63 -3.53 -9.73 -11.38
C TYR A 63 -5.04 -9.60 -11.66
N GLU A 64 -5.89 -10.31 -10.91
CA GLU A 64 -7.36 -10.24 -11.04
C GLU A 64 -7.90 -8.83 -10.77
N ILE A 65 -7.34 -8.11 -9.78
CA ILE A 65 -7.67 -6.71 -9.53
C ILE A 65 -7.35 -5.87 -10.78
N SER A 66 -6.23 -6.11 -11.43
CA SER A 66 -5.85 -5.38 -12.65
C SER A 66 -6.80 -5.59 -13.82
N LEU A 67 -7.52 -6.71 -13.86
CA LEU A 67 -8.52 -7.01 -14.89
C LEU A 67 -9.85 -6.28 -14.67
N ASN A 68 -10.10 -5.77 -13.46
CA ASN A 68 -11.38 -5.16 -13.14
C ASN A 68 -11.54 -3.79 -13.84
N LYS A 69 -12.64 -3.67 -14.60
CA LYS A 69 -12.98 -2.41 -15.29
C LYS A 69 -13.57 -1.36 -14.36
N VAL A 70 -14.14 -1.79 -13.21
CA VAL A 70 -14.64 -0.89 -12.18
C VAL A 70 -13.44 -0.34 -11.41
N ARG A 71 -13.02 0.85 -11.78
CA ARG A 71 -11.85 1.54 -11.21
C ARG A 71 -12.00 3.05 -11.34
N ARG A 72 -11.25 3.80 -10.55
CA ARG A 72 -11.17 5.26 -10.70
C ARG A 72 -10.64 5.63 -12.10
N GLY A 73 -11.23 6.63 -12.71
CA GLY A 73 -10.91 7.00 -14.08
C GLY A 73 -11.41 6.04 -15.16
N GLY A 74 -11.95 4.89 -14.78
CA GLY A 74 -12.70 3.90 -15.54
C GLY A 74 -12.43 3.83 -17.04
N ASP A 75 -13.48 4.08 -17.83
CA ASP A 75 -13.47 3.96 -19.29
C ASP A 75 -12.67 5.05 -20.04
N LYS A 76 -12.11 6.01 -19.34
CA LYS A 76 -11.36 7.13 -19.93
C LYS A 76 -9.95 6.73 -20.39
N ARG A 77 -9.46 5.56 -20.00
CA ARG A 77 -8.11 5.08 -20.29
C ARG A 77 -8.11 3.66 -20.82
N GLU A 78 -7.12 3.36 -21.66
CA GLU A 78 -6.88 1.99 -22.10
C GLU A 78 -6.62 1.09 -20.89
N HIS A 79 -7.31 -0.03 -20.85
CA HIS A 79 -7.16 -1.03 -19.81
C HIS A 79 -6.07 -2.02 -20.21
N ARG A 80 -4.99 -2.06 -19.42
CA ARG A 80 -3.90 -3.04 -19.58
C ARG A 80 -3.85 -3.93 -18.35
N PRO A 81 -3.91 -5.27 -18.51
CA PRO A 81 -3.65 -6.17 -17.41
C PRO A 81 -2.25 -6.00 -16.85
N ALA A 82 -2.11 -6.06 -15.52
CA ALA A 82 -0.80 -6.00 -14.89
C ALA A 82 0.03 -7.24 -15.25
N LYS A 83 1.33 -7.06 -15.44
CA LYS A 83 2.27 -8.17 -15.60
C LYS A 83 2.57 -8.79 -14.24
N VAL A 84 2.54 -10.12 -14.16
CA VAL A 84 2.99 -10.84 -12.97
C VAL A 84 4.50 -11.05 -13.07
N PHE A 85 5.25 -10.50 -12.13
CA PHE A 85 6.70 -10.66 -12.08
C PHE A 85 7.08 -11.75 -11.07
N PRO A 86 7.94 -12.71 -11.45
CA PRO A 86 8.38 -13.77 -10.55
C PRO A 86 9.18 -13.25 -9.35
N THR A 87 9.93 -12.18 -9.53
CA THR A 87 10.73 -11.55 -8.48
C THR A 87 10.60 -10.01 -8.52
N TYR A 88 10.78 -9.38 -7.36
CA TYR A 88 10.81 -7.92 -7.32
C TYR A 88 11.99 -7.34 -8.13
N ARG A 89 13.09 -8.09 -8.26
CA ARG A 89 14.25 -7.67 -9.07
C ARG A 89 13.92 -7.55 -10.55
N GLU A 90 13.19 -8.53 -11.08
CA GLU A 90 12.69 -8.46 -12.46
C GLU A 90 11.71 -7.30 -12.65
N MET A 91 10.85 -7.07 -11.64
CA MET A 91 9.90 -5.96 -11.68
C MET A 91 10.62 -4.59 -11.71
N ILE A 92 11.56 -4.35 -10.82
CA ILE A 92 12.29 -3.07 -10.78
C ILE A 92 13.26 -2.88 -11.97
N ALA A 93 13.67 -3.96 -12.63
CA ALA A 93 14.46 -3.90 -13.85
C ALA A 93 13.64 -3.60 -15.11
N SER A 94 12.31 -3.66 -15.03
CA SER A 94 11.43 -3.41 -16.17
C SER A 94 11.27 -1.91 -16.45
N ASP A 95 11.36 -1.53 -17.73
CA ASP A 95 11.10 -0.16 -18.18
C ASP A 95 9.61 0.21 -18.14
N GLU A 96 8.72 -0.77 -17.96
CA GLU A 96 7.28 -0.55 -17.81
C GLU A 96 6.88 -0.08 -16.40
N ILE A 97 7.82 -0.04 -15.46
CA ILE A 97 7.58 0.33 -14.06
C ILE A 97 8.30 1.65 -13.74
N ASP A 98 7.56 2.67 -13.38
CA ASP A 98 8.10 3.98 -12.95
C ASP A 98 8.21 4.07 -11.43
N ALA A 99 7.26 3.45 -10.72
CA ALA A 99 7.16 3.51 -9.26
C ALA A 99 6.73 2.16 -8.68
N VAL A 100 7.13 1.90 -7.44
CA VAL A 100 6.75 0.69 -6.72
C VAL A 100 6.11 1.02 -5.37
N ILE A 101 5.06 0.27 -5.05
CA ILE A 101 4.49 0.19 -3.70
C ILE A 101 5.06 -1.07 -3.06
N ILE A 102 5.66 -0.93 -1.88
CA ILE A 102 6.26 -2.03 -1.13
C ILE A 102 5.44 -2.22 0.15
N ALA A 103 4.73 -3.36 0.22
CA ALA A 103 3.89 -3.75 1.35
C ALA A 103 4.16 -5.20 1.78
N THR A 104 5.41 -5.59 1.72
CA THR A 104 5.96 -6.89 2.14
C THR A 104 6.11 -6.96 3.66
N PRO A 105 6.53 -8.09 4.25
CA PRO A 105 6.97 -8.14 5.64
C PRO A 105 8.12 -7.15 5.91
N ASP A 106 8.10 -6.54 7.08
CA ASP A 106 8.93 -5.39 7.46
C ASP A 106 10.45 -5.64 7.32
N HIS A 107 10.93 -6.85 7.60
CA HIS A 107 12.34 -7.23 7.47
C HIS A 107 12.88 -7.19 6.02
N THR A 108 12.01 -7.10 5.03
CA THR A 108 12.40 -6.99 3.60
C THR A 108 12.31 -5.56 3.07
N HIS A 109 11.72 -4.64 3.82
CA HIS A 109 11.43 -3.28 3.39
C HIS A 109 12.67 -2.53 2.91
N ALA A 110 13.71 -2.46 3.75
CA ALA A 110 14.93 -1.72 3.45
C ALA A 110 15.57 -2.21 2.16
N ARG A 111 15.76 -3.51 2.03
CA ARG A 111 16.43 -4.13 0.89
C ARG A 111 15.70 -3.84 -0.43
N ILE A 112 14.38 -4.06 -0.44
CA ILE A 112 13.59 -3.84 -1.66
C ILE A 112 13.56 -2.35 -2.03
N ALA A 113 13.39 -1.47 -1.04
CA ALA A 113 13.36 -0.02 -1.27
C ALA A 113 14.69 0.53 -1.79
N ILE A 114 15.82 0.04 -1.24
CA ILE A 114 17.17 0.41 -1.68
C ILE A 114 17.41 -0.06 -3.11
N ASP A 115 17.09 -1.33 -3.42
CA ASP A 115 17.26 -1.89 -4.77
C ASP A 115 16.37 -1.14 -5.78
N ALA A 116 15.13 -0.81 -5.44
CA ALA A 116 14.22 -0.05 -6.29
C ALA A 116 14.72 1.38 -6.55
N ALA A 117 15.18 2.07 -5.51
CA ALA A 117 15.73 3.42 -5.65
C ALA A 117 17.01 3.43 -6.50
N LYS A 118 17.91 2.46 -6.32
CA LYS A 118 19.12 2.29 -7.17
C LYS A 118 18.77 1.99 -8.63
N ALA A 119 17.62 1.34 -8.88
CA ALA A 119 17.09 1.12 -10.23
C ALA A 119 16.34 2.35 -10.80
N GLY A 120 16.33 3.49 -10.09
CA GLY A 120 15.69 4.72 -10.54
C GLY A 120 14.15 4.73 -10.35
N LYS A 121 13.58 3.77 -9.62
CA LYS A 121 12.13 3.70 -9.40
C LYS A 121 11.73 4.56 -8.20
N HIS A 122 10.63 5.30 -8.33
CA HIS A 122 9.99 5.97 -7.20
C HIS A 122 9.42 4.95 -6.22
N VAL A 123 9.40 5.28 -4.93
CA VAL A 123 9.07 4.30 -3.89
C VAL A 123 8.02 4.83 -2.93
N TYR A 124 6.90 4.11 -2.81
CA TYR A 124 6.05 4.15 -1.63
C TYR A 124 6.37 2.92 -0.77
N LEU A 125 6.80 3.14 0.46
CA LEU A 125 7.16 2.07 1.39
C LEU A 125 6.21 2.05 2.59
N GLU A 126 5.63 0.88 2.88
CA GLU A 126 4.84 0.71 4.09
C GLU A 126 5.69 0.85 5.36
N LYS A 127 4.99 1.20 6.43
CA LYS A 127 5.61 1.23 7.77
C LYS A 127 5.76 -0.20 8.34
N PRO A 128 6.75 -0.48 9.21
CA PRO A 128 7.88 0.38 9.55
C PRO A 128 8.87 0.52 8.39
N MET A 129 9.59 1.63 8.32
CA MET A 129 10.49 1.93 7.20
C MET A 129 11.59 0.88 7.04
N THR A 130 12.22 0.49 8.13
CA THR A 130 13.34 -0.43 8.19
C THR A 130 13.32 -1.21 9.50
N HIS A 131 14.12 -2.25 9.59
CA HIS A 131 14.25 -3.09 10.77
C HIS A 131 15.37 -2.60 11.71
N THR A 132 16.41 -1.97 11.14
CA THR A 132 17.55 -1.44 11.88
C THR A 132 17.82 0.04 11.57
N ILE A 133 18.62 0.69 12.41
CA ILE A 133 19.04 2.07 12.20
C ILE A 133 20.01 2.16 11.02
N GLU A 134 20.89 1.18 10.87
CA GLU A 134 21.86 1.09 9.77
C GLU A 134 21.15 1.05 8.43
N GLU A 135 20.12 0.22 8.30
CA GLU A 135 19.26 0.18 7.10
C GLU A 135 18.59 1.52 6.81
N ALA A 136 18.13 2.22 7.85
CA ALA A 136 17.50 3.53 7.69
C ALA A 136 18.49 4.57 7.20
N LEU A 137 19.73 4.54 7.69
CA LEU A 137 20.81 5.42 7.25
C LEU A 137 21.21 5.12 5.80
N GLU A 138 21.38 3.84 5.43
CA GLU A 138 21.66 3.44 4.04
C GLU A 138 20.55 3.89 3.09
N LEU A 139 19.30 3.57 3.41
CA LEU A 139 18.15 3.97 2.59
C LEU A 139 18.11 5.48 2.38
N ARG A 140 18.32 6.26 3.43
CA ARG A 140 18.35 7.74 3.36
C ARG A 140 19.41 8.23 2.37
N GLU A 141 20.63 7.68 2.43
CA GLU A 141 21.71 8.10 1.54
C GLU A 141 21.43 7.69 0.08
N VAL A 142 20.86 6.50 -0.14
CA VAL A 142 20.46 6.05 -1.48
C VAL A 142 19.38 6.96 -2.05
N ILE A 143 18.33 7.28 -1.30
CA ILE A 143 17.26 8.18 -1.77
C ILE A 143 17.81 9.55 -2.13
N LYS A 144 18.72 10.11 -1.30
CA LYS A 144 19.37 11.40 -1.59
C LYS A 144 20.24 11.36 -2.85
N SER A 145 20.99 10.28 -3.03
CA SER A 145 21.94 10.18 -4.16
C SER A 145 21.24 9.88 -5.49
N THR A 146 20.13 9.17 -5.47
CA THR A 146 19.36 8.84 -6.68
C THR A 146 18.36 9.91 -7.07
N GLY A 147 17.90 10.73 -6.12
CA GLY A 147 16.90 11.77 -6.35
C GLY A 147 15.48 11.22 -6.64
N VAL A 148 15.23 9.94 -6.42
CA VAL A 148 13.89 9.36 -6.59
C VAL A 148 12.94 9.90 -5.53
N ILE A 149 11.65 9.95 -5.86
CA ILE A 149 10.62 10.32 -4.89
C ILE A 149 10.41 9.13 -3.96
N PHE A 150 10.49 9.40 -2.65
CA PHE A 150 10.25 8.42 -1.60
C PHE A 150 9.14 8.88 -0.67
N GLN A 151 8.13 8.05 -0.49
CA GLN A 151 7.03 8.28 0.44
C GLN A 151 6.93 7.12 1.44
N LEU A 152 7.01 7.44 2.73
CA LEU A 152 6.75 6.48 3.80
C LEU A 152 5.26 6.46 4.18
N GLY A 153 4.70 5.27 4.26
CA GLY A 153 3.28 5.01 4.53
C GLY A 153 2.84 5.18 5.98
N HIS A 154 3.18 6.30 6.61
CA HIS A 154 2.67 6.70 7.92
C HIS A 154 1.27 7.33 7.80
N GLU A 155 0.28 6.57 7.38
CA GLU A 155 -1.07 7.03 7.04
C GLU A 155 -1.75 7.82 8.17
N ASN A 156 -1.59 7.38 9.43
CA ASN A 156 -2.20 8.05 10.57
C ASN A 156 -1.77 9.52 10.72
N ARG A 157 -0.57 9.87 10.30
CA ARG A 157 -0.09 11.27 10.34
C ARG A 157 -0.87 12.19 9.41
N GLN A 158 -1.56 11.64 8.41
CA GLN A 158 -2.37 12.38 7.46
C GLN A 158 -3.83 12.55 7.92
N GLN A 159 -4.25 11.85 8.97
CA GLN A 159 -5.60 11.98 9.48
C GLN A 159 -5.86 13.38 10.03
N MET A 160 -7.09 13.87 9.84
CA MET A 160 -7.47 15.22 10.25
C MET A 160 -7.29 15.45 11.76
N SER A 161 -7.55 14.43 12.59
CA SER A 161 -7.33 14.48 14.05
C SER A 161 -5.89 14.80 14.42
N PHE A 162 -4.90 14.20 13.73
CA PHE A 162 -3.48 14.49 13.94
C PHE A 162 -3.10 15.90 13.46
N LYS A 163 -3.67 16.35 12.35
CA LYS A 163 -3.45 17.72 11.83
C LYS A 163 -3.98 18.76 12.81
N ILE A 164 -5.19 18.56 13.31
CA ILE A 164 -5.81 19.46 14.31
C ILE A 164 -5.00 19.44 15.61
N ALA A 165 -4.62 18.26 16.12
CA ALA A 165 -3.82 18.15 17.35
C ALA A 165 -2.48 18.88 17.21
N ASN A 166 -1.80 18.75 16.08
CA ASN A 166 -0.55 19.47 15.82
C ASN A 166 -0.75 20.99 15.73
N GLU A 167 -1.85 21.44 15.17
CA GLU A 167 -2.19 22.87 15.13
C GLU A 167 -2.47 23.43 16.54
N LEU A 168 -3.25 22.71 17.35
CA LEU A 168 -3.51 23.10 18.74
C LEU A 168 -2.23 23.15 19.57
N TYR A 169 -1.34 22.16 19.38
CA TYR A 169 -0.02 22.18 20.03
C TYR A 169 0.78 23.42 19.63
N ARG A 170 0.89 23.72 18.32
CA ARG A 170 1.63 24.88 17.83
C ARG A 170 1.07 26.21 18.31
N LYS A 171 -0.25 26.29 18.52
CA LYS A 171 -0.93 27.46 19.08
C LYS A 171 -0.77 27.58 20.62
N GLY A 172 -0.09 26.63 21.27
CA GLY A 172 0.08 26.60 22.71
C GLY A 172 -1.17 26.25 23.50
N ALA A 173 -2.22 25.74 22.85
CA ALA A 173 -3.48 25.40 23.51
C ALA A 173 -3.35 24.31 24.59
N LEU A 174 -2.29 23.49 24.52
CA LEU A 174 -2.00 22.45 25.50
C LEU A 174 -1.04 22.94 26.62
N GLY A 175 -0.57 24.20 26.56
CA GLY A 175 0.44 24.71 27.47
C GLY A 175 1.78 23.97 27.34
N VAL A 176 2.48 23.81 28.46
CA VAL A 176 3.74 23.05 28.50
C VAL A 176 3.43 21.56 28.60
N VAL A 177 3.76 20.81 27.53
CA VAL A 177 3.62 19.36 27.52
C VAL A 177 4.75 18.73 28.30
N SER A 178 4.46 18.20 29.50
CA SER A 178 5.45 17.58 30.40
C SER A 178 5.45 16.05 30.31
N LEU A 179 4.40 15.43 29.80
CA LEU A 179 4.28 13.98 29.70
C LEU A 179 3.44 13.60 28.46
N VAL A 180 3.90 12.62 27.72
CA VAL A 180 3.16 11.96 26.64
C VAL A 180 3.04 10.47 26.95
N GLN A 181 1.82 9.96 27.01
CA GLN A 181 1.57 8.53 27.17
C GLN A 181 0.89 7.98 25.93
N THR A 182 1.37 6.84 25.44
CA THR A 182 0.80 6.14 24.29
C THR A 182 0.37 4.74 24.68
N TYR A 183 -0.78 4.31 24.16
CA TYR A 183 -1.34 2.99 24.41
C TYR A 183 -1.69 2.31 23.10
N THR A 184 -1.43 1.02 23.00
CA THR A 184 -1.78 0.18 21.85
C THR A 184 -2.82 -0.87 22.21
N ASN A 185 -3.66 -0.59 23.20
CA ASN A 185 -4.68 -1.50 23.65
C ASN A 185 -5.78 -1.61 22.60
N LYS A 186 -6.02 -2.82 22.12
CA LYS A 186 -7.14 -3.14 21.27
C LYS A 186 -7.95 -4.26 21.94
N ASN A 187 -9.16 -3.96 22.30
CA ASN A 187 -10.11 -4.95 22.81
C ASN A 187 -11.05 -5.32 21.67
N ASP A 188 -10.92 -6.55 21.16
CA ASP A 188 -11.69 -7.07 20.05
C ASP A 188 -12.17 -8.47 20.40
N LEU A 189 -13.48 -8.73 20.27
CA LEU A 189 -14.11 -10.01 20.61
C LEU A 189 -13.54 -11.17 19.80
N ASN A 190 -13.08 -10.92 18.58
CA ASN A 190 -12.53 -11.91 17.66
C ASN A 190 -10.99 -11.99 17.71
N GLY A 191 -10.36 -11.25 18.64
CA GLY A 191 -8.89 -11.14 18.69
C GLY A 191 -8.34 -10.04 17.80
N ALA A 192 -7.51 -9.17 18.39
CA ALA A 192 -7.02 -7.94 17.70
C ALA A 192 -6.16 -8.19 16.47
N TRP A 193 -5.54 -9.39 16.38
CA TRP A 193 -4.55 -9.72 15.37
C TRP A 193 -4.86 -11.03 14.64
N ILE A 194 -6.05 -11.60 14.85
CA ILE A 194 -6.48 -12.81 14.15
C ILE A 194 -6.94 -12.43 12.75
N ARG A 195 -6.36 -13.08 11.74
CA ARG A 195 -6.74 -12.94 10.34
C ARG A 195 -7.04 -14.33 9.76
N THR A 196 -7.94 -14.38 8.80
CA THR A 196 -8.18 -15.60 8.02
C THR A 196 -6.89 -15.91 7.24
N ARG A 197 -6.40 -17.15 7.35
CA ARG A 197 -5.28 -17.62 6.53
C ARG A 197 -5.75 -17.85 5.12
N GLU A 198 -4.95 -17.44 4.18
CA GLU A 198 -5.10 -17.79 2.78
C GLU A 198 -4.21 -19.01 2.47
N PHE A 199 -4.55 -19.76 1.44
CA PHE A 199 -3.82 -20.96 1.04
C PHE A 199 -3.42 -20.81 -0.42
N ASP A 200 -2.20 -21.27 -0.75
CA ASP A 200 -1.73 -21.36 -2.13
C ASP A 200 -2.38 -22.54 -2.87
N HIS A 201 -2.02 -22.71 -4.15
CA HIS A 201 -2.52 -23.81 -4.99
C HIS A 201 -2.09 -25.20 -4.52
N LEU A 202 -1.09 -25.29 -3.64
CA LEU A 202 -0.62 -26.55 -3.01
C LEU A 202 -1.26 -26.79 -1.64
N GLY A 203 -2.09 -25.86 -1.15
CA GLY A 203 -2.71 -25.95 0.16
C GLY A 203 -1.83 -25.49 1.31
N ASN A 204 -0.72 -24.81 1.05
CA ASN A 204 0.11 -24.22 2.10
C ASN A 204 -0.50 -22.90 2.57
N PRO A 205 -0.53 -22.65 3.90
CA PRO A 205 -1.05 -21.39 4.42
C PRO A 205 -0.07 -20.23 4.19
N ASP A 206 -0.63 -19.05 4.05
CA ASP A 206 0.09 -17.80 4.18
C ASP A 206 0.63 -17.67 5.63
N THR A 207 1.92 -17.48 5.81
CA THR A 207 2.64 -17.52 7.10
C THR A 207 3.11 -16.12 7.52
#